data_f30a2e161a17b157cce1f4f7f88c1d75
#
_entry.id   f30a2e161a17b157cce1f4f7f88c1d75
#
_cell.length_a   1.000
_cell.length_b   1.000
_cell.length_c   1.000
_cell.angle_alpha   90.00
_cell.angle_beta   90.00
_cell.angle_gamma   90.00
#
_symmetry.space_group_name_H-M   'P 1'
#
loop_
_entity.id
_entity.type
_entity.pdbx_description
1 polymer ?
#
loop_
_entity_poly.entity_id
_entity_poly.type
_entity_poly.pdbx_seq_one_letter_code
_entity_poly.pdbx_strand_id
1 'polypeptide(L)'
;MIYYKYFLKDAVEWGKLVGDFNPIHFYPDDGGHAPIVHGMRVGHDLKSLILNKEHSKGDKKCVYDFSIAFKQPLKYDCDYKIIHNKTVNFSFIEGNAENDELVTCKFCSTEMSTHTDREMNFSGDRVDYIELQHFFDSYCSIFPSGMLFWDCFLFYKALNYLKCQFCINEHVANPYHLPNVFEVYRVYQTHQKLSFDSAFLLATPSHWQNKKIMAYCDYEWISGGRDEGGIICVTARILCDGYVMKSEIILKLNRVEHVCL
;
A
#
# COMPACT_ATOMS: atom_id res chain seq x y z
N MET A 1 -5.27 7.52 -23.74
CA MET A 1 -6.26 7.53 -22.65
C MET A 1 -6.38 6.11 -22.21
N ILE A 2 -6.29 5.83 -20.91
CA ILE A 2 -6.31 4.47 -20.34
C ILE A 2 -7.53 4.41 -19.43
N TYR A 3 -8.32 3.35 -19.58
CA TYR A 3 -9.51 3.11 -18.77
C TYR A 3 -9.26 1.97 -17.81
N TYR A 4 -9.82 2.08 -16.61
CA TYR A 4 -9.80 1.07 -15.56
C TYR A 4 -11.21 0.80 -15.06
N LYS A 5 -11.46 -0.43 -14.68
CA LYS A 5 -12.68 -0.85 -14.00
C LYS A 5 -12.30 -1.89 -12.96
N TYR A 6 -12.78 -1.70 -11.75
CA TYR A 6 -12.54 -2.62 -10.64
C TYR A 6 -13.80 -3.42 -10.35
N PHE A 7 -13.61 -4.69 -10.05
CA PHE A 7 -14.68 -5.62 -9.70
C PHE A 7 -14.46 -6.14 -8.28
N LEU A 8 -15.53 -6.63 -7.64
CA LEU A 8 -15.41 -7.20 -6.30
C LEU A 8 -14.41 -8.38 -6.22
N LYS A 9 -14.24 -9.13 -7.32
CA LYS A 9 -13.19 -10.18 -7.39
C LYS A 9 -11.79 -9.62 -7.18
N ASP A 10 -11.51 -8.41 -7.64
CA ASP A 10 -10.19 -7.77 -7.46
C ASP A 10 -9.94 -7.46 -5.98
N ALA A 11 -11.01 -7.15 -5.21
CA ALA A 11 -10.91 -7.01 -3.76
C ALA A 11 -10.56 -8.34 -3.07
N VAL A 12 -11.19 -9.43 -3.51
CA VAL A 12 -10.92 -10.77 -2.93
C VAL A 12 -9.48 -11.21 -3.22
N GLU A 13 -9.00 -11.01 -4.44
CA GLU A 13 -7.62 -11.33 -4.84
C GLU A 13 -6.62 -10.48 -4.06
N TRP A 14 -6.83 -9.17 -3.98
CA TRP A 14 -5.98 -8.26 -3.22
C TRP A 14 -5.99 -8.57 -1.73
N GLY A 15 -7.18 -8.76 -1.15
CA GLY A 15 -7.35 -9.10 0.26
C GLY A 15 -6.63 -10.40 0.64
N LYS A 16 -6.69 -11.43 -0.21
CA LYS A 16 -5.95 -12.69 -0.01
C LYS A 16 -4.43 -12.47 -0.08
N LEU A 17 -3.97 -11.63 -1.00
CA LEU A 17 -2.55 -11.38 -1.19
C LEU A 17 -1.94 -10.64 0.01
N VAL A 18 -2.53 -9.53 0.41
CA VAL A 18 -1.94 -8.64 1.45
C VAL A 18 -2.57 -8.81 2.83
N GLY A 19 -3.61 -9.62 2.94
CA GLY A 19 -4.34 -9.81 4.20
C GLY A 19 -5.27 -8.64 4.54
N ASP A 20 -5.67 -7.81 3.58
CA ASP A 20 -6.58 -6.68 3.79
C ASP A 20 -8.04 -7.09 3.62
N PHE A 21 -8.63 -7.60 4.70
CA PHE A 21 -10.05 -7.95 4.75
C PHE A 21 -10.88 -6.89 5.50
N ASN A 22 -10.50 -5.63 5.39
CA ASN A 22 -11.28 -4.53 5.93
C ASN A 22 -12.72 -4.55 5.35
N PRO A 23 -13.77 -4.64 6.18
CA PRO A 23 -15.15 -4.80 5.73
C PRO A 23 -15.63 -3.75 4.72
N ILE A 24 -15.07 -2.53 4.74
CA ILE A 24 -15.46 -1.46 3.80
C ILE A 24 -15.22 -1.81 2.33
N HIS A 25 -14.39 -2.82 2.06
CA HIS A 25 -14.08 -3.27 0.70
C HIS A 25 -15.02 -4.37 0.19
N PHE A 26 -15.83 -4.96 1.08
CA PHE A 26 -16.64 -6.15 0.76
C PHE A 26 -18.12 -5.94 1.03
N TYR A 27 -18.46 -5.07 1.98
CA TYR A 27 -19.84 -4.89 2.43
C TYR A 27 -20.21 -3.41 2.42
N PRO A 28 -21.49 -3.09 2.16
CA PRO A 28 -22.01 -1.75 2.41
C PRO A 28 -21.78 -1.35 3.88
N ASP A 29 -21.56 -0.08 4.10
CA ASP A 29 -21.47 0.44 5.47
C ASP A 29 -22.86 0.62 6.12
N ASP A 30 -22.91 1.02 7.39
CA ASP A 30 -24.13 1.21 8.15
C ASP A 30 -25.03 2.33 7.57
N GLY A 31 -24.47 3.22 6.76
CA GLY A 31 -25.19 4.24 5.98
C GLY A 31 -25.69 3.75 4.63
N GLY A 32 -25.48 2.49 4.28
CA GLY A 32 -25.85 1.89 3.00
C GLY A 32 -24.96 2.32 1.83
N HIS A 33 -23.78 2.90 2.09
CA HIS A 33 -22.83 3.22 1.04
C HIS A 33 -22.20 1.95 0.48
N ALA A 34 -22.08 1.90 -0.83
CA ALA A 34 -21.49 0.75 -1.53
C ALA A 34 -20.03 0.50 -1.11
N PRO A 35 -19.56 -0.77 -1.16
CA PRO A 35 -18.15 -1.10 -0.92
C PRO A 35 -17.21 -0.31 -1.83
N ILE A 36 -16.02 -0.02 -1.31
CA ILE A 36 -15.01 0.80 -1.99
C ILE A 36 -13.79 -0.01 -2.40
N VAL A 37 -13.13 0.39 -3.47
CA VAL A 37 -11.89 -0.25 -3.94
C VAL A 37 -10.76 0.01 -2.94
N HIS A 38 -9.90 -0.97 -2.70
CA HIS A 38 -8.70 -0.81 -1.86
C HIS A 38 -7.80 0.30 -2.41
N GLY A 39 -7.45 1.28 -1.58
CA GLY A 39 -6.59 2.39 -1.98
C GLY A 39 -5.22 1.92 -2.47
N MET A 40 -4.59 0.97 -1.76
CA MET A 40 -3.30 0.40 -2.17
C MET A 40 -3.37 -0.35 -3.51
N ARG A 41 -4.48 -1.00 -3.84
CA ARG A 41 -4.67 -1.62 -5.16
C ARG A 41 -4.71 -0.57 -6.26
N VAL A 42 -5.48 0.51 -6.07
CA VAL A 42 -5.53 1.64 -7.00
C VAL A 42 -4.15 2.30 -7.15
N GLY A 43 -3.46 2.52 -6.03
CA GLY A 43 -2.09 3.05 -6.02
C GLY A 43 -1.10 2.15 -6.75
N HIS A 44 -1.21 0.83 -6.60
CA HIS A 44 -0.39 -0.16 -7.30
C HIS A 44 -0.58 -0.06 -8.82
N ASP A 45 -1.82 -0.05 -9.32
CA ASP A 45 -2.09 0.01 -10.74
C ASP A 45 -1.59 1.33 -11.35
N LEU A 46 -1.76 2.44 -10.62
CA LEU A 46 -1.27 3.74 -11.06
C LEU A 46 0.27 3.80 -11.12
N LYS A 47 0.96 3.30 -10.10
CA LYS A 47 2.44 3.20 -10.08
C LYS A 47 2.96 2.29 -11.19
N SER A 48 2.32 1.14 -11.41
CA SER A 48 2.67 0.21 -12.49
C SER A 48 2.59 0.88 -13.86
N LEU A 49 1.53 1.65 -14.10
CA LEU A 49 1.36 2.38 -15.36
C LEU A 49 2.47 3.42 -15.57
N ILE A 50 2.83 4.16 -14.53
CA ILE A 50 3.87 5.20 -14.57
C ILE A 50 5.23 4.55 -14.84
N LEU A 51 5.58 3.51 -14.09
CA LEU A 51 6.87 2.83 -14.21
C LEU A 51 7.04 2.12 -15.56
N ASN A 52 5.98 1.53 -16.12
CA ASN A 52 6.03 0.95 -17.46
C ASN A 52 6.41 1.98 -18.54
N LYS A 53 5.98 3.24 -18.37
CA LYS A 53 6.36 4.33 -19.28
C LYS A 53 7.79 4.82 -19.04
N GLU A 54 8.23 4.87 -17.79
CA GLU A 54 9.56 5.37 -17.43
C GLU A 54 10.66 4.34 -17.75
N HIS A 55 10.41 3.05 -17.47
CA HIS A 55 11.39 1.98 -17.74
C HIS A 55 11.77 1.86 -19.22
N SER A 56 10.89 2.29 -20.13
CA SER A 56 11.20 2.33 -21.57
C SER A 56 12.28 3.36 -21.94
N LYS A 57 12.72 4.22 -21.01
CA LYS A 57 13.71 5.29 -21.26
C LYS A 57 15.18 4.88 -20.99
N GLY A 58 15.42 3.67 -20.47
CA GLY A 58 16.76 3.10 -20.28
C GLY A 58 17.15 2.85 -18.82
N ASP A 59 18.15 1.98 -18.62
CA ASP A 59 18.58 1.44 -17.31
C ASP A 59 19.50 2.40 -16.55
N LYS A 60 18.97 3.53 -16.08
CA LYS A 60 19.72 4.38 -15.18
C LYS A 60 19.43 4.00 -13.72
N LYS A 61 20.47 4.06 -12.87
CA LYS A 61 20.30 3.94 -11.43
C LYS A 61 19.59 5.19 -10.92
N CYS A 62 18.36 5.02 -10.48
CA CYS A 62 17.50 6.11 -10.02
C CYS A 62 16.88 5.79 -8.67
N VAL A 63 16.49 6.83 -7.97
CA VAL A 63 15.50 6.78 -6.89
C VAL A 63 14.16 7.20 -7.48
N TYR A 64 13.13 6.42 -7.22
CA TYR A 64 11.75 6.70 -7.63
C TYR A 64 10.94 7.17 -6.43
N ASP A 65 10.29 8.31 -6.57
CA ASP A 65 9.45 8.92 -5.55
C ASP A 65 8.02 9.06 -6.05
N PHE A 66 7.07 8.53 -5.28
CA PHE A 66 5.64 8.65 -5.50
C PHE A 66 4.98 9.35 -4.32
N SER A 67 4.05 10.25 -4.60
CA SER A 67 3.16 10.84 -3.61
C SER A 67 1.73 10.73 -4.12
N ILE A 68 0.93 9.88 -3.48
CA ILE A 68 -0.44 9.58 -3.86
C ILE A 68 -1.37 10.15 -2.81
N ALA A 69 -2.42 10.86 -3.26
CA ALA A 69 -3.52 11.32 -2.41
C ALA A 69 -4.84 10.71 -2.91
N PHE A 70 -5.55 10.07 -2.00
CA PHE A 70 -6.88 9.51 -2.22
C PHE A 70 -7.92 10.51 -1.69
N LYS A 71 -8.48 11.32 -2.59
CA LYS A 71 -9.42 12.40 -2.25
C LYS A 71 -10.83 11.87 -2.04
N GLN A 72 -11.20 10.87 -2.85
CA GLN A 72 -12.49 10.20 -2.77
C GLN A 72 -12.31 8.70 -3.04
N PRO A 73 -13.14 7.85 -2.44
CA PRO A 73 -13.08 6.41 -2.68
C PRO A 73 -13.56 6.06 -4.09
N LEU A 74 -12.87 5.12 -4.73
CA LEU A 74 -13.34 4.50 -5.96
C LEU A 74 -14.37 3.42 -5.63
N LYS A 75 -15.38 3.26 -6.48
CA LYS A 75 -16.43 2.23 -6.37
C LYS A 75 -16.17 1.09 -7.36
N TYR A 76 -16.68 -0.09 -7.07
CA TYR A 76 -16.67 -1.20 -8.01
C TYR A 76 -17.68 -0.96 -9.15
N ASP A 77 -17.44 -1.61 -10.28
CA ASP A 77 -18.27 -1.56 -11.48
C ASP A 77 -18.42 -0.18 -12.15
N CYS A 78 -17.65 0.82 -11.70
CA CYS A 78 -17.54 2.12 -12.33
C CYS A 78 -16.35 2.17 -13.29
N ASP A 79 -16.51 2.95 -14.37
CA ASP A 79 -15.44 3.18 -15.33
C ASP A 79 -14.62 4.41 -14.91
N TYR A 80 -13.30 4.23 -14.83
CA TYR A 80 -12.35 5.29 -14.47
C TYR A 80 -11.38 5.52 -15.61
N LYS A 81 -10.98 6.78 -15.82
CA LYS A 81 -9.93 7.14 -16.76
C LYS A 81 -8.74 7.74 -16.04
N ILE A 82 -7.53 7.43 -16.54
CA ILE A 82 -6.31 8.05 -16.07
C ILE A 82 -5.96 9.20 -17.00
N ILE A 83 -5.83 10.38 -16.42
CA ILE A 83 -5.35 11.58 -17.09
C ILE A 83 -3.90 11.81 -16.66
N HIS A 84 -3.07 12.11 -17.66
CA HIS A 84 -1.71 12.60 -17.46
C HIS A 84 -1.68 14.10 -17.76
N ASN A 85 -1.53 14.90 -16.73
CA ASN A 85 -1.33 16.33 -16.85
C ASN A 85 0.12 16.63 -17.24
N LYS A 86 0.39 17.76 -17.91
CA LYS A 86 1.70 18.15 -18.49
C LYS A 86 2.87 18.21 -17.47
N THR A 87 2.59 18.20 -16.20
CA THR A 87 3.56 18.13 -15.10
C THR A 87 3.37 16.78 -14.42
N VAL A 88 4.33 15.92 -14.36
CA VAL A 88 4.54 14.67 -13.59
C VAL A 88 3.35 14.14 -12.74
N ASN A 89 2.13 14.60 -13.02
CA ASN A 89 0.92 14.33 -12.27
C ASN A 89 -0.02 13.43 -13.07
N PHE A 90 -0.49 12.39 -12.39
CA PHE A 90 -1.47 11.46 -12.91
C PHE A 90 -2.71 11.52 -12.01
N SER A 91 -3.90 11.47 -12.61
CA SER A 91 -5.15 11.51 -11.85
C SER A 91 -6.12 10.45 -12.34
N PHE A 92 -6.79 9.77 -11.40
CA PHE A 92 -7.99 8.99 -11.67
C PHE A 92 -9.20 9.92 -11.60
N ILE A 93 -10.04 9.86 -12.63
CA ILE A 93 -11.34 10.55 -12.65
C ILE A 93 -12.42 9.55 -13.05
N GLU A 94 -13.64 9.75 -12.60
CA GLU A 94 -14.78 8.97 -13.05
C GLU A 94 -15.08 9.26 -14.52
N GLY A 95 -15.43 8.20 -15.29
CA GLY A 95 -15.51 8.29 -16.76
C GLY A 95 -16.39 9.39 -17.32
N ASN A 96 -17.43 9.78 -16.58
CA ASN A 96 -18.42 10.79 -16.98
C ASN A 96 -18.21 12.16 -16.30
N ALA A 97 -17.28 12.29 -15.37
CA ALA A 97 -17.00 13.53 -14.67
C ALA A 97 -15.92 14.33 -15.42
N GLU A 98 -16.14 15.61 -15.65
CA GLU A 98 -15.18 16.40 -16.42
C GLU A 98 -13.94 16.81 -15.64
N ASN A 99 -13.95 16.89 -14.28
CA ASN A 99 -12.82 17.39 -13.52
C ASN A 99 -12.64 16.88 -12.08
N ASP A 100 -13.44 15.91 -11.60
CA ASP A 100 -13.29 15.45 -10.22
C ASP A 100 -12.19 14.41 -10.08
N GLU A 101 -11.01 14.87 -9.68
CA GLU A 101 -9.88 13.99 -9.39
C GLU A 101 -10.14 13.19 -8.11
N LEU A 102 -10.37 11.89 -8.25
CA LEU A 102 -10.60 10.99 -7.12
C LEU A 102 -9.28 10.57 -6.44
N VAL A 103 -8.26 10.30 -7.27
CA VAL A 103 -6.91 9.96 -6.81
C VAL A 103 -5.91 10.75 -7.63
N THR A 104 -4.94 11.36 -6.96
CA THR A 104 -3.83 12.07 -7.62
C THR A 104 -2.50 11.43 -7.26
N CYS A 105 -1.58 11.37 -8.21
CA CYS A 105 -0.23 10.87 -8.03
C CYS A 105 0.78 11.84 -8.60
N LYS A 106 1.75 12.25 -7.80
CA LYS A 106 2.97 12.93 -8.23
C LYS A 106 4.07 11.89 -8.30
N PHE A 107 4.83 11.92 -9.38
CA PHE A 107 5.97 11.04 -9.60
C PHE A 107 7.22 11.87 -9.90
N CYS A 108 8.35 11.44 -9.36
CA CYS A 108 9.67 11.99 -9.64
C CYS A 108 10.68 10.84 -9.74
N SER A 109 11.65 10.97 -10.63
CA SER A 109 12.82 10.10 -10.68
C SER A 109 14.08 10.95 -10.62
N THR A 110 15.01 10.60 -9.73
CA THR A 110 16.28 11.31 -9.53
C THR A 110 17.43 10.35 -9.77
N GLU A 111 18.39 10.74 -10.61
CA GLU A 111 19.60 9.93 -10.81
C GLU A 111 20.37 9.84 -9.49
N MET A 112 20.79 8.62 -9.13
CA MET A 112 21.62 8.42 -7.93
C MET A 112 23.00 9.02 -8.19
N SER A 113 23.32 10.12 -7.53
CA SER A 113 24.72 10.53 -7.35
C SER A 113 25.39 9.53 -6.42
N THR A 114 26.49 8.94 -6.85
CA THR A 114 27.38 8.00 -6.14
C THR A 114 27.05 7.74 -4.68
N HIS A 115 26.99 6.45 -4.30
CA HIS A 115 26.70 5.93 -2.97
C HIS A 115 27.16 6.88 -1.84
N THR A 116 26.26 7.66 -1.31
CA THR A 116 26.44 8.11 0.06
C THR A 116 26.15 6.90 0.93
N ASP A 117 27.11 6.49 1.74
CA ASP A 117 26.96 5.47 2.78
C ASP A 117 25.73 5.80 3.63
N ARG A 118 24.59 5.28 3.22
CA ARG A 118 23.37 5.32 4.01
C ARG A 118 23.43 4.19 5.04
N GLU A 119 24.53 4.14 5.82
CA GLU A 119 24.57 3.41 7.07
C GLU A 119 23.61 4.10 8.05
N MET A 120 22.34 3.90 7.82
CA MET A 120 21.38 4.13 8.87
C MET A 120 21.54 2.99 9.89
N ASN A 121 21.59 3.34 11.17
CA ASN A 121 21.34 2.41 12.27
C ASN A 121 19.92 1.84 12.10
N PHE A 122 19.79 0.86 11.23
CA PHE A 122 18.52 0.25 10.86
C PHE A 122 18.31 -0.96 11.76
N SER A 123 17.48 -0.78 12.80
CA SER A 123 17.00 -1.90 13.60
C SER A 123 15.68 -2.36 13.01
N GLY A 124 15.65 -3.55 12.45
CA GLY A 124 14.44 -4.16 11.88
C GLY A 124 14.50 -5.67 12.01
N ASP A 125 13.39 -6.32 11.69
CA ASP A 125 13.32 -7.77 11.69
C ASP A 125 13.90 -8.33 10.39
N ARG A 126 14.58 -9.47 10.51
CA ARG A 126 15.04 -10.18 9.33
C ARG A 126 13.84 -10.78 8.61
N VAL A 127 13.75 -10.53 7.31
CA VAL A 127 12.73 -11.13 6.46
C VAL A 127 13.07 -12.60 6.23
N ASP A 128 12.11 -13.49 6.48
CA ASP A 128 12.23 -14.90 6.13
C ASP A 128 12.13 -15.07 4.61
N TYR A 129 13.11 -15.78 4.05
CA TYR A 129 13.15 -16.04 2.60
C TYR A 129 11.99 -16.92 2.12
N ILE A 130 11.53 -17.87 2.95
CA ILE A 130 10.39 -18.73 2.60
C ILE A 130 9.11 -17.89 2.52
N GLU A 131 8.87 -17.03 3.51
CA GLU A 131 7.74 -16.08 3.49
C GLU A 131 7.79 -15.20 2.24
N LEU A 132 8.96 -14.63 1.95
CA LEU A 132 9.17 -13.77 0.79
C LEU A 132 8.87 -14.48 -0.53
N GLN A 133 9.35 -15.73 -0.70
CA GLN A 133 9.12 -16.51 -1.91
C GLN A 133 7.64 -16.88 -2.07
N HIS A 134 6.98 -17.32 -1.02
CA HIS A 134 5.55 -17.63 -1.06
C HIS A 134 4.70 -16.40 -1.42
N PHE A 135 5.06 -15.25 -0.87
CA PHE A 135 4.38 -14.01 -1.21
C PHE A 135 4.62 -13.62 -2.67
N PHE A 136 5.86 -13.78 -3.18
CA PHE A 136 6.19 -13.50 -4.56
C PHE A 136 5.42 -14.37 -5.54
N ASP A 137 5.32 -15.68 -5.28
CA ASP A 137 4.57 -16.61 -6.13
C ASP A 137 3.07 -16.23 -6.17
N SER A 138 2.50 -15.86 -5.02
CA SER A 138 1.14 -15.39 -4.91
C SER A 138 0.94 -14.05 -5.65
N TYR A 139 1.89 -13.12 -5.51
CA TYR A 139 1.87 -11.84 -6.21
C TYR A 139 1.92 -12.01 -7.73
N CYS A 140 2.83 -12.84 -8.26
CA CYS A 140 3.00 -13.07 -9.69
C CYS A 140 1.78 -13.76 -10.32
N SER A 141 0.99 -14.52 -9.54
CA SER A 141 -0.27 -15.08 -10.02
C SER A 141 -1.32 -14.02 -10.37
N ILE A 142 -1.24 -12.84 -9.74
CA ILE A 142 -2.14 -11.70 -9.97
C ILE A 142 -1.49 -10.65 -10.89
N PHE A 143 -0.19 -10.42 -10.71
CA PHE A 143 0.61 -9.39 -11.38
C PHE A 143 1.83 -10.00 -12.10
N PRO A 144 1.66 -10.54 -13.31
CA PRO A 144 2.72 -11.31 -13.99
C PRO A 144 4.01 -10.52 -14.28
N SER A 145 3.94 -9.18 -14.34
CA SER A 145 5.12 -8.35 -14.57
C SER A 145 6.17 -8.40 -13.46
N GLY A 146 5.78 -8.81 -12.25
CA GLY A 146 6.64 -8.77 -11.06
C GLY A 146 7.01 -7.36 -10.57
N MET A 147 6.75 -6.34 -11.37
CA MET A 147 7.01 -4.95 -11.04
C MET A 147 6.22 -4.52 -9.81
N LEU A 148 6.82 -3.78 -8.88
CA LEU A 148 6.20 -3.35 -7.62
C LEU A 148 5.91 -4.49 -6.61
N PHE A 149 6.47 -5.67 -6.81
CA PHE A 149 6.40 -6.74 -5.83
C PHE A 149 6.79 -6.26 -4.42
N TRP A 150 7.91 -5.54 -4.32
CA TRP A 150 8.44 -5.06 -3.05
C TRP A 150 7.56 -4.02 -2.36
N ASP A 151 6.87 -3.15 -3.12
CA ASP A 151 5.90 -2.21 -2.57
C ASP A 151 4.69 -2.96 -1.97
N CYS A 152 4.21 -3.97 -2.68
CA CYS A 152 3.12 -4.82 -2.22
C CYS A 152 3.52 -5.64 -0.97
N PHE A 153 4.73 -6.21 -0.95
CA PHE A 153 5.27 -6.94 0.20
C PHE A 153 5.46 -6.01 1.41
N LEU A 154 5.93 -4.79 1.19
CA LEU A 154 6.10 -3.80 2.24
C LEU A 154 4.75 -3.40 2.86
N PHE A 155 3.71 -3.26 2.05
CA PHE A 155 2.35 -3.02 2.53
C PHE A 155 1.81 -4.21 3.34
N TYR A 156 2.02 -5.44 2.86
CA TYR A 156 1.68 -6.65 3.61
C TYR A 156 2.33 -6.68 5.00
N LYS A 157 3.62 -6.35 5.10
CA LYS A 157 4.35 -6.27 6.39
C LYS A 157 3.79 -5.17 7.30
N ALA A 158 3.51 -3.98 6.73
CA ALA A 158 2.90 -2.86 7.47
C ALA A 158 1.54 -3.22 8.04
N LEU A 159 0.71 -3.90 7.25
CA LEU A 159 -0.63 -4.30 7.67
C LEU A 159 -0.61 -5.37 8.77
N ASN A 160 0.28 -6.37 8.64
CA ASN A 160 0.47 -7.38 9.67
C ASN A 160 1.01 -6.77 10.98
N TYR A 161 1.93 -5.81 10.88
CA TYR A 161 2.40 -5.07 12.04
C TYR A 161 1.25 -4.34 12.74
N LEU A 162 0.40 -3.60 12.00
CA LEU A 162 -0.76 -2.92 12.57
C LEU A 162 -1.73 -3.89 13.25
N LYS A 163 -2.03 -5.02 12.61
CA LYS A 163 -2.89 -6.04 13.21
C LYS A 163 -2.34 -6.48 14.57
N CYS A 164 -1.04 -6.76 14.66
CA CYS A 164 -0.40 -7.13 15.91
C CYS A 164 -0.49 -6.00 16.96
N GLN A 165 -0.23 -4.75 16.58
CA GLN A 165 -0.24 -3.61 17.50
C GLN A 165 -1.63 -3.33 18.07
N PHE A 166 -2.68 -3.52 17.29
CA PHE A 166 -4.06 -3.26 17.72
C PHE A 166 -4.73 -4.46 18.40
N CYS A 167 -4.14 -5.67 18.33
CA CYS A 167 -4.63 -6.87 19.02
C CYS A 167 -4.34 -6.92 20.54
N ILE A 168 -3.42 -6.11 21.05
CA ILE A 168 -2.70 -6.45 22.31
C ILE A 168 -3.40 -6.05 23.59
N ASN A 169 -4.47 -5.24 23.63
CA ASN A 169 -4.88 -4.66 24.91
C ASN A 169 -6.38 -4.52 25.22
N GLU A 170 -7.27 -5.24 24.58
CA GLU A 170 -8.65 -5.26 25.07
C GLU A 170 -8.91 -6.57 25.83
N HIS A 171 -9.50 -6.47 27.03
CA HIS A 171 -9.98 -7.61 27.82
C HIS A 171 -11.06 -8.37 27.05
N VAL A 172 -10.61 -9.23 26.15
CA VAL A 172 -11.50 -10.02 25.31
C VAL A 172 -12.04 -11.19 26.13
N ALA A 173 -13.34 -11.32 26.22
CA ALA A 173 -14.01 -12.42 26.90
C ALA A 173 -13.66 -13.80 26.28
N ASN A 174 -13.09 -13.82 25.08
CA ASN A 174 -12.65 -15.03 24.42
C ASN A 174 -11.15 -14.95 24.09
N PRO A 175 -10.28 -15.68 24.82
CA PRO A 175 -8.82 -15.67 24.59
C PRO A 175 -8.40 -16.28 23.23
N TYR A 176 -9.32 -16.90 22.48
CA TYR A 176 -9.07 -17.49 21.18
C TYR A 176 -9.43 -16.56 20.00
N HIS A 177 -10.03 -15.42 20.26
CA HIS A 177 -10.37 -14.44 19.24
C HIS A 177 -9.89 -13.05 19.67
N LEU A 178 -8.69 -12.69 19.21
CA LEU A 178 -8.17 -11.34 19.37
C LEU A 178 -8.73 -10.47 18.24
N PRO A 179 -9.51 -9.42 18.56
CA PRO A 179 -10.03 -8.53 17.53
C PRO A 179 -8.85 -7.90 16.77
N ASN A 180 -8.91 -7.96 15.45
CA ASN A 180 -7.92 -7.29 14.61
C ASN A 180 -8.33 -5.81 14.36
N VAL A 181 -7.42 -5.02 13.83
CA VAL A 181 -7.64 -3.59 13.58
C VAL A 181 -8.94 -3.31 12.80
N PHE A 182 -9.38 -4.20 11.93
CA PHE A 182 -10.58 -4.04 11.11
C PHE A 182 -11.89 -4.36 11.81
N GLU A 183 -11.83 -5.02 12.95
CA GLU A 183 -13.00 -5.27 13.81
C GLU A 183 -13.28 -4.06 14.71
N VAL A 184 -12.21 -3.33 15.05
CA VAL A 184 -12.29 -2.14 15.93
C VAL A 184 -12.50 -0.87 15.11
N TYR A 185 -11.93 -0.80 13.89
CA TYR A 185 -11.98 0.40 13.06
C TYR A 185 -12.38 0.12 11.62
N ARG A 186 -13.08 1.07 11.00
CA ARG A 186 -13.12 1.23 9.55
C ARG A 186 -11.87 2.00 9.14
N VAL A 187 -11.01 1.37 8.36
CA VAL A 187 -9.70 1.92 8.00
C VAL A 187 -9.74 2.44 6.57
N TYR A 188 -9.46 3.72 6.39
CA TYR A 188 -9.43 4.38 5.08
C TYR A 188 -8.03 4.89 4.79
N GLN A 189 -7.47 4.52 3.65
CA GLN A 189 -6.23 5.10 3.18
C GLN A 189 -6.49 6.48 2.57
N THR A 190 -5.73 7.48 3.00
CA THR A 190 -5.83 8.86 2.50
C THR A 190 -4.62 9.28 1.68
N HIS A 191 -3.42 8.82 2.05
CA HIS A 191 -2.20 9.15 1.34
C HIS A 191 -1.20 7.99 1.36
N GLN A 192 -0.30 8.00 0.37
CA GLN A 192 0.93 7.20 0.39
C GLN A 192 2.08 8.03 -0.16
N LYS A 193 3.22 8.00 0.53
CA LYS A 193 4.52 8.36 -0.04
C LYS A 193 5.35 7.11 -0.15
N LEU A 194 5.91 6.85 -1.33
CA LEU A 194 6.78 5.72 -1.59
C LEU A 194 8.06 6.23 -2.23
N SER A 195 9.20 5.86 -1.67
CA SER A 195 10.52 6.14 -2.20
C SER A 195 11.32 4.84 -2.26
N PHE A 196 11.94 4.54 -3.40
CA PHE A 196 12.75 3.34 -3.52
C PHE A 196 13.83 3.43 -4.59
N ASP A 197 14.91 2.70 -4.36
CA ASP A 197 15.99 2.54 -5.32
C ASP A 197 15.54 1.66 -6.49
N SER A 198 15.93 2.00 -7.72
CA SER A 198 15.58 1.25 -8.95
C SER A 198 15.95 -0.24 -8.88
N ALA A 199 16.87 -0.62 -7.99
CA ALA A 199 17.21 -2.02 -7.73
C ALA A 199 16.02 -2.88 -7.28
N PHE A 200 15.00 -2.26 -6.67
CA PHE A 200 13.78 -2.96 -6.25
C PHE A 200 12.76 -3.16 -7.38
N LEU A 201 12.92 -2.50 -8.53
CA LEU A 201 11.89 -2.47 -9.56
C LEU A 201 11.61 -3.84 -10.16
N LEU A 202 12.66 -4.59 -10.50
CA LEU A 202 12.57 -5.91 -11.15
C LEU A 202 13.25 -7.00 -10.30
N ALA A 203 13.58 -6.71 -9.07
CA ALA A 203 14.26 -7.65 -8.19
C ALA A 203 13.29 -8.74 -7.73
N THR A 204 13.52 -9.96 -8.19
CA THR A 204 12.84 -11.14 -7.68
C THR A 204 13.51 -11.62 -6.38
N PRO A 205 12.85 -12.44 -5.54
CA PRO A 205 13.48 -13.01 -4.34
C PRO A 205 14.80 -13.72 -4.61
N SER A 206 14.95 -14.37 -5.76
CA SER A 206 16.18 -15.06 -6.14
C SER A 206 17.40 -14.13 -6.26
N HIS A 207 17.23 -12.87 -6.67
CA HIS A 207 18.30 -11.87 -6.67
C HIS A 207 18.86 -11.58 -5.26
N TRP A 208 18.04 -11.85 -4.23
CA TRP A 208 18.33 -11.51 -2.85
C TRP A 208 18.51 -12.73 -1.94
N GLN A 209 18.51 -13.96 -2.52
CA GLN A 209 18.49 -15.23 -1.77
C GLN A 209 19.60 -15.34 -0.71
N ASN A 210 20.81 -14.80 -1.01
CA ASN A 210 21.95 -14.83 -0.10
C ASN A 210 22.20 -13.48 0.59
N LYS A 211 21.25 -12.55 0.50
CA LYS A 211 21.37 -11.21 1.08
C LYS A 211 20.59 -11.14 2.39
N LYS A 212 21.06 -10.25 3.27
CA LYS A 212 20.31 -9.93 4.48
C LYS A 212 19.24 -8.89 4.13
N ILE A 213 18.00 -9.31 4.17
CA ILE A 213 16.84 -8.42 3.99
C ILE A 213 16.30 -8.08 5.36
N MET A 214 16.17 -6.79 5.65
CA MET A 214 15.62 -6.30 6.91
C MET A 214 14.35 -5.50 6.60
N ALA A 215 13.29 -5.74 7.36
CA ALA A 215 12.06 -4.96 7.32
C ALA A 215 11.82 -4.27 8.66
N TYR A 216 11.33 -3.07 8.60
CA TYR A 216 10.95 -2.27 9.76
C TYR A 216 9.57 -1.69 9.53
N CYS A 217 8.72 -1.75 10.54
CA CYS A 217 7.41 -1.09 10.54
C CYS A 217 7.21 -0.37 11.86
N ASP A 218 6.62 0.81 11.78
CA ASP A 218 6.23 1.62 12.93
C ASP A 218 4.98 2.43 12.60
N TYR A 219 4.30 2.95 13.61
CA TYR A 219 3.19 3.87 13.41
C TYR A 219 3.17 4.95 14.49
N GLU A 220 2.64 6.10 14.12
CA GLU A 220 2.40 7.22 15.04
C GLU A 220 1.01 7.81 14.81
N TRP A 221 0.41 8.29 15.89
CA TRP A 221 -0.82 9.05 15.81
C TRP A 221 -0.51 10.48 15.37
N ILE A 222 -1.10 10.91 14.24
CA ILE A 222 -1.09 12.31 13.81
C ILE A 222 -2.17 13.09 14.57
N SER A 223 -3.34 12.47 14.78
CA SER A 223 -4.44 13.04 15.55
C SER A 223 -5.36 11.95 16.09
N GLY A 224 -6.08 12.24 17.19
CA GLY A 224 -6.93 11.26 17.86
C GLY A 224 -6.15 10.25 18.68
N GLY A 225 -6.75 9.09 18.92
CA GLY A 225 -6.17 8.01 19.71
C GLY A 225 -6.95 6.70 19.59
N ARG A 226 -6.51 5.68 20.35
CA ARG A 226 -7.12 4.33 20.28
C ARG A 226 -8.62 4.33 20.59
N ASP A 227 -9.05 5.13 21.54
CA ASP A 227 -10.44 5.09 22.02
C ASP A 227 -11.42 5.82 21.09
N GLU A 228 -10.94 6.80 20.36
CA GLU A 228 -11.78 7.68 19.53
C GLU A 228 -11.61 7.41 18.03
N GLY A 229 -10.54 6.72 17.67
CA GLY A 229 -10.07 6.69 16.29
C GLY A 229 -9.29 7.96 15.95
N GLY A 230 -8.98 8.18 14.69
CA GLY A 230 -8.21 9.34 14.26
C GLY A 230 -7.38 9.09 13.00
N ILE A 231 -6.22 9.72 12.93
CA ILE A 231 -5.31 9.60 11.79
C ILE A 231 -3.97 9.08 12.29
N ILE A 232 -3.47 8.02 11.64
CA ILE A 232 -2.14 7.48 11.88
C ILE A 232 -1.27 7.58 10.63
N CYS A 233 0.04 7.70 10.83
CA CYS A 233 1.05 7.48 9.81
C CYS A 233 1.74 6.14 10.07
N VAL A 234 1.70 5.23 9.12
CA VAL A 234 2.44 3.97 9.16
C VAL A 234 3.68 4.11 8.31
N THR A 235 4.84 3.98 8.92
CA THR A 235 6.12 3.96 8.21
C THR A 235 6.58 2.51 8.08
N ALA A 236 6.86 2.08 6.85
CA ALA A 236 7.44 0.79 6.57
C ALA A 236 8.69 0.94 5.70
N ARG A 237 9.73 0.14 5.97
CA ARG A 237 11.02 0.20 5.26
C ARG A 237 11.55 -1.20 5.00
N ILE A 238 12.22 -1.36 3.86
CA ILE A 238 13.03 -2.53 3.54
C ILE A 238 14.45 -2.04 3.24
N LEU A 239 15.42 -2.72 3.83
CA LEU A 239 16.83 -2.56 3.53
C LEU A 239 17.38 -3.88 3.00
N CYS A 240 18.05 -3.84 1.86
CA CYS A 240 18.75 -4.98 1.32
C CYS A 240 20.01 -4.52 0.56
N ASP A 241 21.18 -4.99 0.99
CA ASP A 241 22.46 -4.74 0.31
C ASP A 241 22.75 -3.24 0.04
N GLY A 242 22.40 -2.38 1.00
CA GLY A 242 22.55 -0.92 0.87
C GLY A 242 21.44 -0.20 0.11
N TYR A 243 20.54 -0.94 -0.55
CA TYR A 243 19.36 -0.37 -1.19
C TYR A 243 18.21 -0.22 -0.21
N VAL A 244 17.45 0.87 -0.35
CA VAL A 244 16.35 1.20 0.57
C VAL A 244 15.05 1.38 -0.20
N MET A 245 13.98 0.81 0.36
CA MET A 245 12.60 1.18 0.02
C MET A 245 11.92 1.68 1.28
N LYS A 246 11.19 2.80 1.17
CA LYS A 246 10.42 3.40 2.26
C LYS A 246 9.01 3.72 1.77
N SER A 247 8.01 3.33 2.56
CA SER A 247 6.61 3.73 2.37
C SER A 247 6.09 4.41 3.64
N GLU A 248 5.42 5.54 3.48
CA GLU A 248 4.63 6.22 4.51
C GLU A 248 3.18 6.22 4.08
N ILE A 249 2.32 5.60 4.88
CA ILE A 249 0.90 5.41 4.57
C ILE A 249 0.08 6.13 5.62
N ILE A 250 -0.75 7.09 5.21
CA ILE A 250 -1.66 7.78 6.12
C ILE A 250 -3.02 7.11 6.06
N LEU A 251 -3.45 6.65 7.23
CA LEU A 251 -4.72 5.95 7.43
C LEU A 251 -5.62 6.77 8.36
N LYS A 252 -6.88 6.89 7.97
CA LYS A 252 -7.96 7.38 8.83
C LYS A 252 -8.66 6.17 9.45
N LEU A 253 -8.73 6.15 10.77
CA LEU A 253 -9.33 5.11 11.58
C LEU A 253 -10.65 5.65 12.16
N ASN A 254 -11.77 5.17 11.68
CA ASN A 254 -13.07 5.48 12.27
C ASN A 254 -13.48 4.31 13.16
N ARG A 255 -13.61 4.56 14.47
CA ARG A 255 -14.02 3.52 15.41
C ARG A 255 -15.41 2.98 15.03
N VAL A 256 -15.56 1.67 15.06
CA VAL A 256 -16.86 1.03 14.90
C VAL A 256 -17.60 1.15 16.22
N GLU A 257 -18.76 1.79 16.22
CA GLU A 257 -19.64 1.77 17.39
C GLU A 257 -20.16 0.34 17.55
N HIS A 258 -19.72 -0.34 18.62
CA HIS A 258 -20.33 -1.59 18.98
C HIS A 258 -21.76 -1.28 19.43
N VAL A 259 -22.73 -1.61 18.61
CA VAL A 259 -24.10 -1.73 19.08
C VAL A 259 -24.04 -2.87 20.10
N CYS A 260 -24.13 -2.52 21.39
CA CYS A 260 -24.35 -3.53 22.43
C CYS A 260 -25.67 -4.22 22.10
N LEU A 261 -25.57 -5.44 21.61
CA LEU A 261 -26.70 -6.36 21.45
C LEU A 261 -27.01 -6.99 22.81
#